data_b228d8b914cbef6351007ee35e89dc2b
#
_entry.id   b228d8b914cbef6351007ee35e89dc2b
#
_cell.length_a   1.000
_cell.length_b   1.000
_cell.length_c   1.000
_cell.angle_alpha   90.00
_cell.angle_beta   90.00
_cell.angle_gamma   90.00
#
_symmetry.space_group_name_H-M   'P 1'
#
loop_
_entity.id
_entity.type
_entity.pdbx_description
1 polymer ?
#
loop_
_entity_poly.entity_id
_entity_poly.type
_entity_poly.pdbx_seq_one_letter_code
_entity_poly.pdbx_strand_id
1 'polypeptide(L)'
;ICDASLPASEQKYEYYGLYTDIEQPNLSYLKTRGLPSNCVMYKARDFSFHLDERLKNVDEEGYSVESFEEILGIREGKDHSKLLQMLKDVNDSTKDFASVFATYFDEDNFLTWLAFNLLIGNDDIINHNFIIYSPNNSTKWYFIPWDFDGALHYGEYESSLMKLPDSLKGGQKLNQNVLCRRYFRIPGNMEKIEAKMRELLDHYLTEEKVNTLLDSYLPVLEKTMTLEPDIGLLEMPPSQLTDYMYGIHDYLEHNYNLFQFATQYPTPMFLDKPKKNEDGTIYFSWEPSFSYQQRTITYNLVVADDYNMNHILIEKKGLVVPEYTSTIHLQPGTYYLKVTAVDSEGHEQLNMERYETMLTDVKGLNVNGVLQFTIE
;
A
#
# COMPACT_ATOMS: atom_id res chain seq x y z
N ILE A 1 17.82 -33.28 1.00
CA ILE A 1 18.63 -33.42 -0.23
C ILE A 1 19.37 -34.74 -0.17
N CYS A 2 19.59 -35.38 -1.33
CA CYS A 2 20.47 -36.51 -1.48
C CYS A 2 21.38 -36.30 -2.71
N ASP A 3 22.50 -36.95 -2.73
CA ASP A 3 23.38 -36.99 -3.91
C ASP A 3 22.77 -37.91 -4.98
N ALA A 4 22.15 -37.30 -6.01
CA ALA A 4 21.49 -38.01 -7.11
C ALA A 4 22.49 -38.72 -8.05
N SER A 5 23.80 -38.48 -7.94
CA SER A 5 24.82 -39.19 -8.69
C SER A 5 25.10 -40.59 -8.14
N LEU A 6 24.68 -40.85 -6.91
CA LEU A 6 24.87 -42.16 -6.25
C LEU A 6 23.75 -43.14 -6.69
N PRO A 7 24.03 -44.46 -6.68
CA PRO A 7 22.98 -45.48 -6.82
C PRO A 7 21.90 -45.30 -5.76
N ALA A 8 20.63 -45.58 -6.09
CA ALA A 8 19.48 -45.38 -5.20
C ALA A 8 19.65 -46.07 -3.82
N SER A 9 20.39 -47.22 -3.76
CA SER A 9 20.70 -47.93 -2.53
C SER A 9 21.71 -47.24 -1.65
N GLU A 10 22.47 -46.28 -2.17
CA GLU A 10 23.51 -45.51 -1.47
C GLU A 10 23.08 -44.06 -1.17
N GLN A 11 21.94 -43.62 -1.75
CA GLN A 11 21.41 -42.30 -1.48
C GLN A 11 20.89 -42.18 -0.05
N LYS A 12 21.50 -41.27 0.71
CA LYS A 12 21.04 -40.86 2.04
C LYS A 12 20.42 -39.50 1.94
N TYR A 13 19.17 -39.38 2.41
CA TYR A 13 18.51 -38.09 2.51
C TYR A 13 18.97 -37.40 3.79
N GLU A 14 19.52 -36.21 3.62
CA GLU A 14 19.88 -35.31 4.70
C GLU A 14 18.90 -34.14 4.75
N TYR A 15 18.58 -33.68 5.96
CA TYR A 15 17.79 -32.49 6.14
C TYR A 15 18.59 -31.27 5.71
N TYR A 16 18.01 -30.37 4.93
CA TYR A 16 18.70 -29.22 4.35
C TYR A 16 17.97 -27.90 4.64
N GLY A 17 16.83 -27.93 5.31
CA GLY A 17 16.00 -26.80 5.65
C GLY A 17 14.55 -26.95 5.20
N LEU A 18 13.71 -26.07 5.71
CA LEU A 18 12.31 -25.92 5.30
C LEU A 18 12.23 -24.98 4.11
N TYR A 19 11.49 -25.37 3.09
CA TYR A 19 11.31 -24.57 1.89
C TYR A 19 9.83 -24.43 1.59
N THR A 20 9.42 -23.23 1.17
CA THR A 20 8.08 -22.99 0.67
C THR A 20 8.02 -23.33 -0.83
N ASP A 21 7.10 -24.24 -1.21
CA ASP A 21 6.79 -24.50 -2.61
C ASP A 21 5.71 -23.53 -3.08
N ILE A 22 6.07 -22.61 -3.98
CA ILE A 22 5.19 -21.54 -4.46
C ILE A 22 4.84 -21.80 -5.92
N GLU A 23 3.53 -21.99 -6.20
CA GLU A 23 3.05 -22.04 -7.57
C GLU A 23 3.20 -20.68 -8.24
N GLN A 24 3.96 -20.65 -9.35
CA GLN A 24 4.18 -19.43 -10.11
C GLN A 24 2.94 -19.06 -10.93
N PRO A 25 2.35 -17.86 -10.78
CA PRO A 25 1.29 -17.37 -11.65
C PRO A 25 1.81 -17.20 -13.10
N ASN A 26 1.48 -18.16 -13.91
CA ASN A 26 1.83 -18.24 -15.33
C ASN A 26 0.67 -18.86 -16.13
N LEU A 27 0.87 -19.18 -17.40
CA LEU A 27 -0.19 -19.78 -18.24
C LEU A 27 -0.70 -21.13 -17.69
N SER A 28 0.17 -21.91 -17.02
CA SER A 28 -0.25 -23.17 -16.39
C SER A 28 -1.18 -22.91 -15.21
N TYR A 29 -0.82 -21.95 -14.35
CA TYR A 29 -1.66 -21.48 -13.24
C TYR A 29 -3.06 -21.06 -13.72
N LEU A 30 -3.13 -20.28 -14.80
CA LEU A 30 -4.42 -19.85 -15.37
C LEU A 30 -5.24 -21.07 -15.87
N LYS A 31 -4.61 -21.97 -16.62
CA LYS A 31 -5.28 -23.14 -17.19
C LYS A 31 -5.84 -24.10 -16.12
N THR A 32 -5.08 -24.34 -15.05
CA THR A 32 -5.51 -25.23 -13.95
C THR A 32 -6.72 -24.68 -13.20
N ARG A 33 -6.94 -23.34 -13.28
CA ARG A 33 -8.09 -22.64 -12.68
C ARG A 33 -9.21 -22.32 -13.66
N GLY A 34 -9.12 -22.84 -14.90
CA GLY A 34 -10.11 -22.58 -15.96
C GLY A 34 -10.14 -21.13 -16.44
N LEU A 35 -9.07 -20.35 -16.17
CA LEU A 35 -8.97 -18.96 -16.60
C LEU A 35 -8.40 -18.88 -18.04
N PRO A 36 -8.85 -17.90 -18.85
CA PRO A 36 -8.33 -17.70 -20.20
C PRO A 36 -6.82 -17.45 -20.21
N SER A 37 -6.08 -18.24 -20.99
CA SER A 37 -4.63 -18.12 -21.12
C SER A 37 -4.17 -17.25 -22.30
N ASN A 38 -5.09 -16.79 -23.16
CA ASN A 38 -4.82 -15.74 -24.14
C ASN A 38 -5.08 -14.38 -23.46
N CYS A 39 -4.02 -13.78 -22.92
CA CYS A 39 -4.13 -12.67 -21.98
C CYS A 39 -2.88 -11.78 -22.02
N VAL A 40 -2.97 -10.66 -21.29
CA VAL A 40 -1.82 -9.90 -20.78
C VAL A 40 -1.75 -10.08 -19.27
N MET A 41 -0.53 -10.16 -18.73
CA MET A 41 -0.32 -10.33 -17.31
C MET A 41 0.97 -9.64 -16.87
N TYR A 42 0.90 -8.88 -15.77
CA TYR A 42 2.02 -8.09 -15.26
C TYR A 42 2.14 -8.27 -13.73
N LYS A 43 3.39 -8.38 -13.23
CA LYS A 43 3.71 -8.30 -11.80
C LYS A 43 4.02 -6.86 -11.45
N ALA A 44 3.32 -6.28 -10.49
CA ALA A 44 3.66 -4.98 -9.92
C ALA A 44 5.05 -5.03 -9.24
N ARG A 45 5.91 -4.04 -9.56
CA ARG A 45 7.24 -3.86 -8.96
C ARG A 45 7.37 -2.47 -8.31
N ASP A 46 6.81 -1.46 -8.96
CA ASP A 46 6.65 -0.09 -8.46
C ASP A 46 5.42 0.55 -9.14
N PHE A 47 4.26 -0.09 -8.97
CA PHE A 47 3.05 0.20 -9.73
C PHE A 47 1.88 0.58 -8.83
N SER A 48 1.58 1.86 -8.74
CA SER A 48 0.46 2.42 -7.98
C SER A 48 -0.63 3.02 -8.87
N PHE A 49 -0.76 2.55 -10.12
CA PHE A 49 -1.72 3.03 -11.14
C PHE A 49 -1.51 4.49 -11.55
N HIS A 50 -0.38 5.11 -11.27
CA HIS A 50 0.01 6.39 -11.84
C HIS A 50 0.39 6.24 -13.33
N LEU A 51 0.25 7.34 -14.08
CA LEU A 51 0.89 7.43 -15.39
C LEU A 51 2.40 7.56 -15.20
N ASP A 52 3.17 6.74 -15.94
CA ASP A 52 4.62 6.77 -15.92
C ASP A 52 5.13 6.75 -17.36
N GLU A 53 6.10 7.62 -17.67
CA GLU A 53 6.66 7.75 -19.02
C GLU A 53 7.43 6.52 -19.50
N ARG A 54 7.85 5.64 -18.57
CA ARG A 54 8.50 4.35 -18.87
C ARG A 54 7.51 3.30 -19.37
N LEU A 55 6.21 3.46 -19.06
CA LEU A 55 5.16 2.57 -19.54
C LEU A 55 4.73 3.00 -20.95
N LYS A 56 5.29 2.36 -21.95
CA LYS A 56 5.03 2.57 -23.38
C LYS A 56 4.63 1.26 -24.06
N ASN A 57 3.97 1.37 -25.22
CA ASN A 57 3.77 0.20 -26.07
C ASN A 57 5.03 -0.13 -26.86
N VAL A 58 5.15 -1.36 -27.32
CA VAL A 58 6.35 -1.89 -28.00
C VAL A 58 6.70 -1.14 -29.30
N ASP A 59 5.73 -0.49 -29.93
CA ASP A 59 5.89 0.29 -31.16
C ASP A 59 6.09 1.80 -30.92
N GLU A 60 6.05 2.25 -29.65
CA GLU A 60 6.27 3.66 -29.30
C GLU A 60 7.75 4.01 -29.22
N GLU A 61 8.09 5.23 -29.67
CA GLU A 61 9.45 5.75 -29.60
C GLU A 61 9.97 5.80 -28.15
N GLY A 62 11.15 5.24 -27.94
CA GLY A 62 11.78 5.16 -26.62
C GLY A 62 11.21 4.05 -25.72
N TYR A 63 10.48 3.07 -26.26
CA TYR A 63 10.16 1.86 -25.52
C TYR A 63 11.44 1.10 -25.12
N SER A 64 11.53 0.69 -23.89
CA SER A 64 12.56 -0.21 -23.36
C SER A 64 11.90 -1.22 -22.44
N VAL A 65 12.16 -2.50 -22.66
CA VAL A 65 11.67 -3.59 -21.80
C VAL A 65 12.20 -3.40 -20.37
N GLU A 66 13.47 -3.04 -20.23
CA GLU A 66 14.13 -2.84 -18.93
C GLU A 66 13.44 -1.75 -18.15
N SER A 67 13.20 -0.58 -18.78
CA SER A 67 12.52 0.55 -18.13
C SER A 67 11.05 0.24 -17.80
N PHE A 68 10.35 -0.44 -18.69
CA PHE A 68 8.99 -0.89 -18.44
C PHE A 68 8.92 -1.85 -17.26
N GLU A 69 9.86 -2.79 -17.18
CA GLU A 69 9.93 -3.79 -16.12
C GLU A 69 10.39 -3.26 -14.75
N GLU A 70 10.91 -2.04 -14.68
CA GLU A 70 11.10 -1.38 -13.39
C GLU A 70 9.76 -1.12 -12.69
N ILE A 71 8.69 -0.86 -13.46
CA ILE A 71 7.34 -0.58 -12.95
C ILE A 71 6.49 -1.85 -12.92
N LEU A 72 6.44 -2.58 -14.05
CA LEU A 72 5.59 -3.75 -14.24
C LEU A 72 6.37 -4.87 -14.93
N GLY A 73 6.70 -5.93 -14.19
CA GLY A 73 7.33 -7.12 -14.75
C GLY A 73 6.38 -7.84 -15.69
N ILE A 74 6.77 -7.97 -16.97
CA ILE A 74 5.97 -8.63 -18.00
C ILE A 74 5.95 -10.14 -17.73
N ARG A 75 4.77 -10.70 -17.54
CA ARG A 75 4.56 -12.15 -17.39
C ARG A 75 4.01 -12.77 -18.65
N GLU A 76 3.02 -12.12 -19.27
CA GLU A 76 2.41 -12.56 -20.53
C GLU A 76 1.97 -11.36 -21.36
N GLY A 77 2.01 -11.52 -22.69
CA GLY A 77 1.62 -10.49 -23.64
C GLY A 77 2.76 -9.59 -24.09
N LYS A 78 2.61 -9.03 -25.29
CA LYS A 78 3.59 -8.10 -25.88
C LYS A 78 2.98 -6.75 -26.21
N ASP A 79 1.66 -6.71 -26.41
CA ASP A 79 0.92 -5.48 -26.69
C ASP A 79 0.44 -4.88 -25.37
N HIS A 80 0.95 -3.71 -25.04
CA HIS A 80 0.63 -2.99 -23.79
C HIS A 80 -0.49 -1.94 -23.97
N SER A 81 -1.04 -1.79 -25.18
CA SER A 81 -2.06 -0.77 -25.50
C SER A 81 -3.27 -0.80 -24.56
N LYS A 82 -3.72 -2.00 -24.20
CA LYS A 82 -4.84 -2.20 -23.27
C LYS A 82 -4.54 -1.72 -21.84
N LEU A 83 -3.33 -1.97 -21.37
CA LEU A 83 -2.84 -1.46 -20.07
C LEU A 83 -2.78 0.06 -20.10
N LEU A 84 -2.16 0.63 -21.13
CA LEU A 84 -1.98 2.07 -21.27
C LEU A 84 -3.32 2.81 -21.37
N GLN A 85 -4.30 2.24 -22.10
CA GLN A 85 -5.64 2.81 -22.18
C GLN A 85 -6.34 2.79 -20.82
N MET A 86 -6.26 1.69 -20.07
CA MET A 86 -6.82 1.60 -18.71
C MET A 86 -6.17 2.64 -17.81
N LEU A 87 -4.83 2.77 -17.81
CA LEU A 87 -4.11 3.74 -16.99
C LEU A 87 -4.49 5.19 -17.34
N LYS A 88 -4.61 5.49 -18.64
CA LYS A 88 -5.05 6.81 -19.10
C LYS A 88 -6.44 7.16 -18.55
N ASP A 89 -7.36 6.20 -18.60
CA ASP A 89 -8.73 6.44 -18.11
C ASP A 89 -8.79 6.49 -16.57
N VAL A 90 -7.99 5.67 -15.89
CA VAL A 90 -7.88 5.69 -14.41
C VAL A 90 -7.33 7.04 -13.92
N ASN A 91 -6.47 7.70 -14.68
CA ASN A 91 -5.87 8.99 -14.29
C ASN A 91 -6.63 10.21 -14.82
N ASP A 92 -7.62 10.02 -15.69
CA ASP A 92 -8.41 11.13 -16.23
C ASP A 92 -9.44 11.61 -15.18
N SER A 93 -9.17 12.77 -14.58
CA SER A 93 -10.05 13.38 -13.58
C SER A 93 -11.38 13.90 -14.14
N THR A 94 -11.49 14.03 -15.46
CA THR A 94 -12.73 14.49 -16.14
C THR A 94 -13.76 13.39 -16.32
N LYS A 95 -13.34 12.12 -16.20
CA LYS A 95 -14.21 10.95 -16.33
C LYS A 95 -14.87 10.59 -15.01
N ASP A 96 -16.15 10.18 -15.10
CA ASP A 96 -16.82 9.53 -13.97
C ASP A 96 -16.12 8.23 -13.61
N PHE A 97 -15.52 8.20 -12.42
CA PHE A 97 -14.69 7.07 -12.02
C PHE A 97 -15.48 5.79 -11.76
N ALA A 98 -16.73 5.88 -11.35
CA ALA A 98 -17.58 4.70 -11.20
C ALA A 98 -17.73 3.96 -12.54
N SER A 99 -17.93 4.69 -13.62
CA SER A 99 -17.99 4.14 -14.98
C SER A 99 -16.64 3.59 -15.46
N VAL A 100 -15.53 4.28 -15.16
CA VAL A 100 -14.17 3.80 -15.46
C VAL A 100 -13.90 2.50 -14.74
N PHE A 101 -14.17 2.46 -13.44
CA PHE A 101 -13.96 1.27 -12.63
C PHE A 101 -14.82 0.09 -13.13
N ALA A 102 -16.11 0.33 -13.36
CA ALA A 102 -17.02 -0.69 -13.91
C ALA A 102 -16.61 -1.19 -15.31
N THR A 103 -15.90 -0.39 -16.10
CA THR A 103 -15.38 -0.81 -17.42
C THR A 103 -14.18 -1.75 -17.27
N TYR A 104 -13.24 -1.40 -16.40
CA TYR A 104 -11.92 -2.05 -16.37
C TYR A 104 -11.73 -3.07 -15.27
N PHE A 105 -12.47 -3.04 -14.17
CA PHE A 105 -12.22 -3.91 -13.02
C PHE A 105 -13.42 -4.79 -12.68
N ASP A 106 -13.12 -6.00 -12.25
CA ASP A 106 -14.11 -6.85 -11.57
C ASP A 106 -14.16 -6.45 -10.11
N GLU A 107 -15.31 -5.96 -9.65
CA GLU A 107 -15.44 -5.37 -8.31
C GLU A 107 -15.30 -6.42 -7.21
N ASP A 108 -15.86 -7.62 -7.38
CA ASP A 108 -15.76 -8.66 -6.36
C ASP A 108 -14.33 -9.19 -6.21
N ASN A 109 -13.63 -9.40 -7.32
CA ASN A 109 -12.22 -9.77 -7.30
C ASN A 109 -11.35 -8.68 -6.66
N PHE A 110 -11.55 -7.41 -7.03
CA PHE A 110 -10.81 -6.29 -6.45
C PHE A 110 -11.05 -6.18 -4.94
N LEU A 111 -12.31 -6.22 -4.51
CA LEU A 111 -12.67 -6.13 -3.09
C LEU A 111 -12.14 -7.33 -2.29
N THR A 112 -12.21 -8.53 -2.83
CA THR A 112 -11.68 -9.73 -2.17
C THR A 112 -10.17 -9.65 -2.00
N TRP A 113 -9.44 -9.28 -3.07
CA TRP A 113 -8.00 -9.07 -3.03
C TRP A 113 -7.61 -8.00 -1.99
N LEU A 114 -8.27 -6.85 -2.03
CA LEU A 114 -7.95 -5.73 -1.15
C LEU A 114 -8.30 -6.03 0.31
N ALA A 115 -9.51 -6.55 0.57
CA ALA A 115 -9.96 -6.92 1.92
C ALA A 115 -9.04 -7.95 2.57
N PHE A 116 -8.65 -8.99 1.82
CA PHE A 116 -7.73 -10.00 2.31
C PHE A 116 -6.38 -9.40 2.72
N ASN A 117 -5.77 -8.58 1.85
CA ASN A 117 -4.49 -7.93 2.14
C ASN A 117 -4.57 -6.96 3.32
N LEU A 118 -5.67 -6.22 3.47
CA LEU A 118 -5.90 -5.37 4.64
C LEU A 118 -5.99 -6.19 5.94
N LEU A 119 -6.70 -7.32 5.91
CA LEU A 119 -6.85 -8.19 7.07
C LEU A 119 -5.53 -8.82 7.52
N ILE A 120 -4.71 -9.29 6.58
CA ILE A 120 -3.39 -9.85 6.91
C ILE A 120 -2.31 -8.80 7.16
N GLY A 121 -2.63 -7.50 7.07
CA GLY A 121 -1.69 -6.41 7.28
C GLY A 121 -0.56 -6.35 6.25
N ASN A 122 -0.83 -6.74 4.99
CA ASN A 122 0.16 -6.68 3.92
C ASN A 122 0.29 -5.25 3.38
N ASP A 123 1.28 -4.53 3.85
CA ASP A 123 1.53 -3.14 3.46
C ASP A 123 2.16 -2.99 2.07
N ASP A 124 2.70 -4.06 1.52
CA ASP A 124 3.43 -4.06 0.26
C ASP A 124 2.53 -3.90 -0.97
N ILE A 125 1.22 -4.11 -0.81
CA ILE A 125 0.26 -4.04 -1.92
C ILE A 125 0.01 -2.63 -2.47
N ILE A 126 0.63 -1.61 -1.93
CA ILE A 126 0.43 -0.22 -2.39
C ILE A 126 0.91 -0.07 -3.83
N ASN A 127 2.09 -0.63 -4.15
CA ASN A 127 2.74 -0.52 -5.44
C ASN A 127 3.46 -1.79 -5.92
N HIS A 128 3.56 -2.84 -5.10
CA HIS A 128 4.18 -4.12 -5.47
C HIS A 128 3.43 -5.32 -4.85
N ASN A 129 3.96 -6.53 -5.01
CA ASN A 129 3.43 -7.77 -4.46
C ASN A 129 1.98 -8.11 -4.86
N PHE A 130 1.61 -7.78 -6.10
CA PHE A 130 0.41 -8.29 -6.76
C PHE A 130 0.63 -8.46 -8.27
N ILE A 131 -0.24 -9.21 -8.88
CA ILE A 131 -0.25 -9.41 -10.33
C ILE A 131 -1.58 -8.92 -10.87
N ILE A 132 -1.55 -8.16 -11.96
CA ILE A 132 -2.75 -7.80 -12.72
C ILE A 132 -2.83 -8.65 -13.99
N TYR A 133 -3.99 -9.18 -14.26
CA TYR A 133 -4.29 -10.08 -15.34
C TYR A 133 -5.52 -9.63 -16.10
N SER A 134 -5.48 -9.72 -17.43
CA SER A 134 -6.62 -9.39 -18.29
C SER A 134 -6.70 -10.28 -19.52
N PRO A 135 -7.80 -11.05 -19.73
CA PRO A 135 -8.05 -11.79 -20.95
C PRO A 135 -8.12 -10.88 -22.16
N ASN A 136 -7.55 -11.29 -23.31
CA ASN A 136 -7.52 -10.45 -24.51
C ASN A 136 -8.91 -10.17 -25.10
N ASN A 137 -9.89 -11.02 -24.81
CA ASN A 137 -11.29 -10.86 -25.24
C ASN A 137 -12.18 -10.12 -24.24
N SER A 138 -11.61 -9.50 -23.21
CA SER A 138 -12.32 -8.74 -22.18
C SER A 138 -11.62 -7.41 -21.94
N THR A 139 -12.33 -6.40 -21.42
CA THR A 139 -11.73 -5.16 -20.90
C THR A 139 -11.35 -5.27 -19.44
N LYS A 140 -11.82 -6.33 -18.75
CA LYS A 140 -11.67 -6.50 -17.31
C LYS A 140 -10.25 -6.89 -16.91
N TRP A 141 -9.79 -6.28 -15.82
CA TRP A 141 -8.57 -6.60 -15.10
C TRP A 141 -8.94 -7.27 -13.77
N TYR A 142 -8.14 -8.26 -13.42
CA TYR A 142 -8.27 -9.04 -12.19
C TYR A 142 -6.96 -8.98 -11.42
N PHE A 143 -7.05 -8.97 -10.10
CA PHE A 143 -5.92 -9.06 -9.19
C PHE A 143 -5.66 -10.51 -8.83
N ILE A 144 -4.42 -10.95 -8.98
CA ILE A 144 -3.93 -12.23 -8.49
C ILE A 144 -2.99 -11.95 -7.32
N PRO A 145 -3.25 -12.54 -6.14
CA PRO A 145 -2.41 -12.36 -4.97
C PRO A 145 -1.01 -12.93 -5.21
N TRP A 146 0.00 -12.26 -4.69
CA TRP A 146 1.39 -12.65 -4.83
C TRP A 146 2.21 -12.07 -3.68
N ASP A 147 3.14 -12.89 -3.12
CA ASP A 147 4.17 -12.49 -2.18
C ASP A 147 3.61 -11.89 -0.87
N PHE A 148 3.36 -12.76 0.08
CA PHE A 148 2.80 -12.40 1.38
C PHE A 148 3.85 -12.36 2.50
N ASP A 149 5.14 -12.31 2.16
CA ASP A 149 6.22 -12.24 3.14
C ASP A 149 6.20 -10.95 3.98
N GLY A 150 5.61 -9.88 3.44
CA GLY A 150 5.32 -8.62 4.14
C GLY A 150 4.05 -8.62 4.98
N ALA A 151 3.41 -9.78 5.23
CA ALA A 151 2.14 -9.88 5.95
C ALA A 151 2.30 -10.58 7.32
N LEU A 152 1.28 -10.46 8.17
CA LEU A 152 1.18 -11.15 9.46
C LEU A 152 2.33 -10.82 10.44
N HIS A 153 2.91 -9.65 10.37
CA HIS A 153 3.95 -9.16 11.27
C HIS A 153 3.39 -8.81 12.67
N TYR A 154 2.90 -9.82 13.37
CA TYR A 154 2.35 -9.70 14.71
C TYR A 154 3.47 -9.33 15.71
N GLY A 155 3.27 -8.37 16.56
CA GLY A 155 4.24 -8.00 17.59
C GLY A 155 5.22 -6.88 17.23
N GLU A 156 5.89 -6.90 16.08
CA GLU A 156 6.63 -5.73 15.59
C GLU A 156 5.67 -4.64 15.10
N TYR A 157 4.56 -5.04 14.50
CA TYR A 157 3.54 -4.15 13.97
C TYR A 157 2.71 -3.45 15.04
N GLU A 158 2.36 -4.10 16.15
CA GLU A 158 1.66 -3.39 17.25
C GLU A 158 2.49 -2.22 17.76
N SER A 159 3.80 -2.40 17.88
CA SER A 159 4.67 -1.32 18.31
C SER A 159 4.96 -0.30 17.20
N SER A 160 4.92 -0.68 15.92
CA SER A 160 5.21 0.21 14.79
C SER A 160 3.97 0.86 14.20
N LEU A 161 2.80 0.20 14.18
CA LEU A 161 1.52 0.81 13.79
C LEU A 161 1.05 1.86 14.79
N MET A 162 1.31 1.66 16.07
CA MET A 162 1.12 2.72 17.08
C MET A 162 2.14 3.86 16.98
N LYS A 163 3.30 3.61 16.37
CA LYS A 163 4.36 4.60 16.09
C LYS A 163 4.30 5.17 14.67
N LEU A 164 3.48 4.59 13.78
CA LEU A 164 3.26 5.18 12.47
C LEU A 164 2.63 6.57 12.65
N PRO A 165 3.04 7.53 11.81
CA PRO A 165 2.34 8.81 11.75
C PRO A 165 0.85 8.57 11.57
N ASP A 166 0.02 9.40 12.18
CA ASP A 166 -1.43 9.31 12.02
C ASP A 166 -1.87 9.28 10.55
N SER A 167 -1.04 9.86 9.65
CA SER A 167 -1.21 9.81 8.20
C SER A 167 -1.06 8.44 7.55
N LEU A 168 -0.53 7.44 8.26
CA LEU A 168 -0.21 6.11 7.70
C LEU A 168 -0.89 4.95 8.42
N LYS A 169 -1.82 5.23 9.34
CA LYS A 169 -2.56 4.20 10.09
C LYS A 169 -3.58 3.49 9.19
N GLY A 170 -3.66 2.17 9.34
CA GLY A 170 -4.65 1.34 8.63
C GLY A 170 -4.64 1.55 7.11
N GLY A 171 -5.80 1.55 6.50
CA GLY A 171 -5.99 1.72 5.06
C GLY A 171 -5.61 3.07 4.47
N GLN A 172 -5.16 4.04 5.27
CA GLN A 172 -4.79 5.38 4.80
C GLN A 172 -3.61 5.36 3.81
N LYS A 173 -2.69 4.41 3.93
CA LYS A 173 -1.63 4.19 2.94
C LYS A 173 -2.15 3.96 1.52
N LEU A 174 -3.33 3.36 1.38
CA LEU A 174 -3.96 3.08 0.08
C LEU A 174 -4.26 4.34 -0.74
N ASN A 175 -4.30 5.52 -0.10
CA ASN A 175 -4.43 6.79 -0.83
C ASN A 175 -3.23 7.10 -1.73
N GLN A 176 -2.09 6.45 -1.55
CA GLN A 176 -0.94 6.54 -2.45
C GLN A 176 -1.17 5.80 -3.77
N ASN A 177 -2.08 4.81 -3.79
CA ASN A 177 -2.48 4.10 -4.99
C ASN A 177 -3.67 4.81 -5.65
N VAL A 178 -3.51 5.24 -6.91
CA VAL A 178 -4.54 6.03 -7.64
C VAL A 178 -5.86 5.28 -7.74
N LEU A 179 -5.82 3.98 -8.04
CA LEU A 179 -7.03 3.16 -8.16
C LEU A 179 -7.81 3.14 -6.85
N CYS A 180 -7.14 2.81 -5.74
CA CYS A 180 -7.74 2.75 -4.41
C CYS A 180 -8.25 4.13 -3.99
N ARG A 181 -7.44 5.18 -4.15
CA ARG A 181 -7.81 6.56 -3.81
C ARG A 181 -9.07 7.02 -4.53
N ARG A 182 -9.20 6.74 -5.83
CA ARG A 182 -10.38 7.10 -6.61
C ARG A 182 -11.59 6.22 -6.29
N TYR A 183 -11.37 4.92 -6.06
CA TYR A 183 -12.43 3.98 -5.73
C TYR A 183 -13.12 4.35 -4.41
N PHE A 184 -12.35 4.64 -3.36
CA PHE A 184 -12.90 4.98 -2.06
C PHE A 184 -13.58 6.36 -1.99
N ARG A 185 -13.36 7.22 -2.99
CA ARG A 185 -14.10 8.50 -3.10
C ARG A 185 -15.51 8.34 -3.67
N ILE A 186 -15.86 7.16 -4.17
CA ILE A 186 -17.21 6.86 -4.62
C ILE A 186 -18.07 6.55 -3.39
N PRO A 187 -19.21 7.28 -3.17
CA PRO A 187 -20.12 7.00 -2.05
C PRO A 187 -20.56 5.52 -2.03
N GLY A 188 -20.57 4.90 -0.85
CA GLY A 188 -20.96 3.52 -0.65
C GLY A 188 -19.85 2.48 -0.86
N ASN A 189 -18.67 2.87 -1.36
CA ASN A 189 -17.61 1.91 -1.61
C ASN A 189 -16.80 1.55 -0.35
N MET A 190 -16.80 2.44 0.66
CA MET A 190 -16.23 2.10 1.97
C MET A 190 -17.03 1.00 2.65
N GLU A 191 -18.34 1.09 2.61
CA GLU A 191 -19.24 0.07 3.15
C GLU A 191 -19.06 -1.28 2.44
N LYS A 192 -18.77 -1.28 1.14
CA LYS A 192 -18.51 -2.51 0.39
C LYS A 192 -17.23 -3.20 0.84
N ILE A 193 -16.14 -2.47 1.05
CA ILE A 193 -14.88 -3.08 1.51
C ILE A 193 -15.00 -3.57 2.95
N GLU A 194 -15.65 -2.81 3.85
CA GLU A 194 -15.91 -3.25 5.22
C GLU A 194 -16.77 -4.52 5.26
N ALA A 195 -17.83 -4.57 4.44
CA ALA A 195 -18.67 -5.75 4.30
C ALA A 195 -17.89 -6.96 3.77
N LYS A 196 -16.98 -6.76 2.81
CA LYS A 196 -16.11 -7.82 2.27
C LYS A 196 -15.11 -8.31 3.31
N MET A 197 -14.49 -7.40 4.08
CA MET A 197 -13.61 -7.78 5.19
C MET A 197 -14.36 -8.62 6.22
N ARG A 198 -15.58 -8.22 6.59
CA ARG A 198 -16.41 -8.98 7.53
C ARG A 198 -16.84 -10.33 6.96
N GLU A 199 -17.21 -10.39 5.67
CA GLU A 199 -17.50 -11.65 4.98
C GLU A 199 -16.32 -12.63 5.05
N LEU A 200 -15.10 -12.12 4.82
CA LEU A 200 -13.90 -12.96 4.90
C LEU A 200 -13.67 -13.48 6.31
N LEU A 201 -13.78 -12.63 7.33
CA LEU A 201 -13.61 -13.03 8.73
C LEU A 201 -14.69 -14.03 9.19
N ASP A 202 -15.95 -13.78 8.86
CA ASP A 202 -17.06 -14.60 9.33
C ASP A 202 -17.17 -15.97 8.62
N HIS A 203 -16.65 -16.08 7.39
CA HIS A 203 -16.87 -17.26 6.57
C HIS A 203 -15.62 -17.98 6.08
N TYR A 204 -14.48 -17.29 5.93
CA TYR A 204 -13.28 -17.84 5.32
C TYR A 204 -12.08 -17.88 6.27
N LEU A 205 -11.94 -16.88 7.11
CA LEU A 205 -10.82 -16.68 8.05
C LEU A 205 -11.27 -16.81 9.51
N THR A 206 -12.28 -17.63 9.78
CA THR A 206 -12.75 -17.88 11.15
C THR A 206 -11.63 -18.52 11.97
N GLU A 207 -11.64 -18.30 13.29
CA GLU A 207 -10.69 -18.92 14.21
C GLU A 207 -10.58 -20.44 14.01
N GLU A 208 -11.73 -21.14 13.89
CA GLU A 208 -11.77 -22.57 13.64
C GLU A 208 -11.01 -22.97 12.37
N LYS A 209 -11.23 -22.25 11.26
CA LYS A 209 -10.59 -22.57 9.98
C LYS A 209 -9.09 -22.24 9.99
N VAL A 210 -8.71 -21.11 10.56
CA VAL A 210 -7.30 -20.73 10.73
C VAL A 210 -6.58 -21.77 11.58
N ASN A 211 -7.13 -22.11 12.74
CA ASN A 211 -6.55 -23.11 13.63
C ASN A 211 -6.50 -24.51 12.99
N THR A 212 -7.55 -24.93 12.26
CA THR A 212 -7.53 -26.20 11.52
C THR A 212 -6.40 -26.24 10.49
N LEU A 213 -6.13 -25.13 9.81
CA LEU A 213 -5.02 -25.03 8.86
C LEU A 213 -3.68 -25.13 9.59
N LEU A 214 -3.51 -24.38 10.67
CA LEU A 214 -2.31 -24.42 11.51
C LEU A 214 -2.04 -25.83 12.06
N ASP A 215 -3.04 -26.49 12.60
CA ASP A 215 -2.96 -27.87 13.10
C ASP A 215 -2.44 -28.84 12.04
N SER A 216 -2.71 -28.58 10.77
CA SER A 216 -2.21 -29.39 9.66
C SER A 216 -0.72 -29.19 9.36
N TYR A 217 -0.19 -28.00 9.61
CA TYR A 217 1.22 -27.64 9.35
C TYR A 217 2.12 -27.81 10.57
N LEU A 218 1.61 -27.52 11.77
CA LEU A 218 2.39 -27.52 13.01
C LEU A 218 3.24 -28.79 13.25
N PRO A 219 2.72 -30.02 13.01
CA PRO A 219 3.54 -31.22 13.25
C PRO A 219 4.80 -31.29 12.38
N VAL A 220 4.77 -30.68 11.18
CA VAL A 220 5.93 -30.58 10.30
C VAL A 220 6.85 -29.45 10.77
N LEU A 221 6.28 -28.29 11.07
CA LEU A 221 7.02 -27.12 11.50
C LEU A 221 7.74 -27.37 12.83
N GLU A 222 7.07 -27.87 13.85
CA GLU A 222 7.67 -28.18 15.16
C GLU A 222 8.85 -29.15 15.06
N LYS A 223 8.76 -30.12 14.16
CA LYS A 223 9.84 -31.06 13.92
C LYS A 223 11.03 -30.40 13.22
N THR A 224 10.78 -29.55 12.23
CA THR A 224 11.83 -28.96 11.39
C THR A 224 12.49 -27.75 12.03
N MET A 225 11.73 -26.89 12.71
CA MET A 225 12.22 -25.68 13.37
C MET A 225 13.23 -25.94 14.51
N THR A 226 13.36 -27.18 14.99
CA THR A 226 14.35 -27.55 15.96
C THR A 226 15.67 -28.06 15.36
N LEU A 227 15.74 -28.12 14.03
CA LEU A 227 16.89 -28.65 13.29
C LEU A 227 17.67 -27.50 12.62
N GLU A 228 18.99 -27.70 12.47
CA GLU A 228 19.83 -26.85 11.63
C GLU A 228 19.47 -27.06 10.12
N PRO A 229 19.42 -26.02 9.26
CA PRO A 229 19.75 -24.63 9.58
C PRO A 229 18.59 -23.78 10.15
N ASP A 230 17.34 -24.28 10.17
CA ASP A 230 16.16 -23.48 10.46
C ASP A 230 16.13 -22.91 11.88
N ILE A 231 16.60 -23.67 12.88
CA ILE A 231 16.67 -23.18 14.26
C ILE A 231 17.52 -21.92 14.40
N GLY A 232 18.57 -21.79 13.58
CA GLY A 232 19.45 -20.62 13.56
C GLY A 232 18.84 -19.39 12.87
N LEU A 233 17.71 -19.57 12.17
CA LEU A 233 17.00 -18.51 11.44
C LEU A 233 15.75 -18.00 12.18
N LEU A 234 15.34 -18.68 13.26
CA LEU A 234 14.17 -18.26 14.02
C LEU A 234 14.46 -16.99 14.82
N GLU A 235 13.59 -16.01 14.70
CA GLU A 235 13.65 -14.76 15.47
C GLU A 235 13.14 -14.93 16.91
N MET A 236 12.45 -16.03 17.19
CA MET A 236 11.89 -16.35 18.49
C MET A 236 12.05 -17.85 18.80
N PRO A 237 12.03 -18.25 20.10
CA PRO A 237 12.04 -19.66 20.48
C PRO A 237 10.86 -20.45 19.86
N PRO A 238 11.04 -21.71 19.47
CA PRO A 238 9.96 -22.53 18.89
C PRO A 238 8.69 -22.60 19.76
N SER A 239 8.81 -22.58 21.08
CA SER A 239 7.68 -22.57 22.02
C SER A 239 6.84 -21.28 21.94
N GLN A 240 7.44 -20.16 21.59
CA GLN A 240 6.71 -18.89 21.42
C GLN A 240 6.10 -18.78 20.02
N LEU A 241 6.68 -19.45 19.02
CA LEU A 241 6.18 -19.42 17.66
C LEU A 241 4.79 -20.07 17.54
N THR A 242 4.53 -21.14 18.27
CA THR A 242 3.22 -21.79 18.32
C THR A 242 2.14 -20.84 18.86
N ASP A 243 2.40 -20.17 19.97
CA ASP A 243 1.49 -19.18 20.56
C ASP A 243 1.26 -18.01 19.58
N TYR A 244 2.34 -17.56 18.92
CA TYR A 244 2.27 -16.53 17.89
C TYR A 244 1.37 -16.94 16.72
N MET A 245 1.50 -18.16 16.21
CA MET A 245 0.70 -18.66 15.09
C MET A 245 -0.79 -18.75 15.43
N TYR A 246 -1.15 -19.21 16.63
CA TYR A 246 -2.55 -19.23 17.08
C TYR A 246 -3.14 -17.85 17.37
N GLY A 247 -2.31 -16.80 17.49
CA GLY A 247 -2.74 -15.42 17.56
C GLY A 247 -3.14 -14.78 16.21
N ILE A 248 -2.99 -15.49 15.09
CA ILE A 248 -3.27 -14.94 13.75
C ILE A 248 -4.71 -14.43 13.64
N HIS A 249 -5.70 -15.16 14.13
CA HIS A 249 -7.10 -14.73 14.03
C HIS A 249 -7.34 -13.40 14.78
N ASP A 250 -6.80 -13.24 15.97
CA ASP A 250 -6.91 -12.00 16.73
C ASP A 250 -6.24 -10.83 16.00
N TYR A 251 -5.13 -11.09 15.30
CA TYR A 251 -4.46 -10.11 14.47
C TYR A 251 -5.33 -9.67 13.27
N LEU A 252 -6.04 -10.60 12.62
CA LEU A 252 -6.98 -10.27 11.54
C LEU A 252 -8.13 -9.37 12.04
N GLU A 253 -8.73 -9.69 13.18
CA GLU A 253 -9.77 -8.86 13.82
C GLU A 253 -9.21 -7.49 14.25
N HIS A 254 -7.98 -7.44 14.77
CA HIS A 254 -7.30 -6.19 15.09
C HIS A 254 -7.15 -5.29 13.85
N ASN A 255 -6.71 -5.83 12.72
CA ASN A 255 -6.55 -5.07 11.47
C ASN A 255 -7.90 -4.58 10.92
N TYR A 256 -8.96 -5.35 11.05
CA TYR A 256 -10.30 -4.89 10.73
C TYR A 256 -10.71 -3.67 11.56
N ASN A 257 -10.52 -3.75 12.88
CA ASN A 257 -10.84 -2.64 13.79
C ASN A 257 -9.96 -1.41 13.52
N LEU A 258 -8.66 -1.62 13.21
CA LEU A 258 -7.74 -0.56 12.84
C LEU A 258 -8.16 0.13 11.53
N PHE A 259 -8.61 -0.62 10.54
CA PHE A 259 -9.14 -0.07 9.30
C PHE A 259 -10.38 0.80 9.55
N GLN A 260 -11.35 0.32 10.34
CA GLN A 260 -12.53 1.09 10.72
C GLN A 260 -12.15 2.37 11.48
N PHE A 261 -11.20 2.28 12.41
CA PHE A 261 -10.69 3.45 13.14
C PHE A 261 -10.04 4.46 12.21
N ALA A 262 -9.12 4.02 11.36
CA ALA A 262 -8.35 4.89 10.48
C ALA A 262 -9.24 5.64 9.46
N THR A 263 -10.30 5.00 9.00
CA THR A 263 -11.24 5.59 8.03
C THR A 263 -12.20 6.61 8.63
N GLN A 264 -12.21 6.79 9.96
CA GLN A 264 -12.92 7.92 10.60
C GLN A 264 -12.21 9.26 10.39
N TYR A 265 -10.91 9.24 10.08
CA TYR A 265 -10.11 10.45 9.90
C TYR A 265 -10.14 10.94 8.45
N PRO A 266 -9.93 12.23 8.21
CA PRO A 266 -9.69 12.74 6.87
C PRO A 266 -8.55 11.99 6.17
N THR A 267 -8.56 11.91 4.83
CA THR A 267 -7.43 11.32 4.11
C THR A 267 -6.19 12.21 4.19
N PRO A 268 -4.99 11.63 4.30
CA PRO A 268 -3.77 12.40 4.19
C PRO A 268 -3.65 13.04 2.80
N MET A 269 -2.88 14.11 2.70
CA MET A 269 -2.71 14.93 1.50
C MET A 269 -1.24 15.21 1.24
N PHE A 270 -0.88 15.45 -0.02
CA PHE A 270 0.44 15.91 -0.42
C PHE A 270 0.46 17.43 -0.52
N LEU A 271 1.59 18.04 -0.13
CA LEU A 271 1.81 19.48 -0.24
C LEU A 271 2.56 19.80 -1.53
N ASP A 272 2.16 20.88 -2.20
CA ASP A 272 2.97 21.48 -3.27
C ASP A 272 4.11 22.30 -2.65
N LYS A 273 5.21 22.44 -3.39
CA LYS A 273 6.27 23.36 -3.00
C LYS A 273 5.73 24.80 -2.99
N PRO A 274 5.90 25.55 -1.89
CA PRO A 274 5.49 26.94 -1.81
C PRO A 274 6.13 27.80 -2.91
N LYS A 275 5.35 28.74 -3.46
CA LYS A 275 5.79 29.62 -4.56
C LYS A 275 5.78 31.07 -4.11
N LYS A 276 6.91 31.79 -4.33
CA LYS A 276 6.98 33.22 -4.14
C LYS A 276 6.41 33.92 -5.38
N ASN A 277 5.44 34.80 -5.18
CA ASN A 277 4.84 35.63 -6.21
C ASN A 277 5.72 36.84 -6.51
N GLU A 278 5.49 37.52 -7.62
CA GLU A 278 6.24 38.73 -8.03
C GLU A 278 6.10 39.89 -7.02
N ASP A 279 4.97 39.97 -6.32
CA ASP A 279 4.72 40.95 -5.26
C ASP A 279 5.34 40.59 -3.90
N GLY A 280 6.06 39.46 -3.83
CA GLY A 280 6.75 38.99 -2.62
C GLY A 280 5.83 38.19 -1.66
N THR A 281 4.56 38.01 -1.97
CA THR A 281 3.67 37.10 -1.23
C THR A 281 4.06 35.64 -1.49
N ILE A 282 3.66 34.72 -0.59
CA ILE A 282 3.92 33.29 -0.72
C ILE A 282 2.61 32.56 -0.93
N TYR A 283 2.52 31.79 -2.01
CA TYR A 283 1.41 30.92 -2.33
C TYR A 283 1.70 29.50 -1.87
N PHE A 284 0.78 28.93 -1.11
CA PHE A 284 0.78 27.57 -0.59
C PHE A 284 -0.42 26.84 -1.19
N SER A 285 -0.22 25.60 -1.63
CA SER A 285 -1.29 24.72 -2.12
C SER A 285 -1.01 23.27 -1.73
N TRP A 286 -2.07 22.46 -1.73
CA TRP A 286 -2.00 21.03 -1.43
C TRP A 286 -3.16 20.28 -2.07
N GLU A 287 -3.04 18.96 -2.15
CA GLU A 287 -4.15 18.10 -2.59
C GLU A 287 -5.32 18.20 -1.60
N PRO A 288 -6.59 18.25 -2.09
CA PRO A 288 -7.73 18.24 -1.17
C PRO A 288 -7.82 16.91 -0.43
N SER A 289 -7.90 16.97 0.90
CA SER A 289 -8.26 15.84 1.73
C SER A 289 -9.72 15.45 1.51
N PHE A 290 -10.06 14.22 1.83
CA PHE A 290 -11.39 13.64 1.68
C PHE A 290 -11.81 12.94 2.99
N SER A 291 -13.09 13.01 3.35
CA SER A 291 -13.67 12.23 4.42
C SER A 291 -14.52 11.08 3.87
N TYR A 292 -14.19 9.84 4.21
CA TYR A 292 -15.01 8.68 3.86
C TYR A 292 -16.41 8.75 4.48
N GLN A 293 -16.53 9.47 5.59
CA GLN A 293 -17.79 9.77 6.28
C GLN A 293 -18.50 11.00 5.69
N GLN A 294 -17.99 11.56 4.60
CA GLN A 294 -18.53 12.74 3.92
C GLN A 294 -18.66 13.99 4.81
N ARG A 295 -17.83 14.09 5.84
CA ARG A 295 -17.74 15.24 6.72
C ARG A 295 -17.06 16.41 6.01
N THR A 296 -17.46 17.63 6.35
CA THR A 296 -16.77 18.84 5.85
C THR A 296 -15.38 18.91 6.40
N ILE A 297 -14.41 19.30 5.55
CA ILE A 297 -13.00 19.42 5.91
C ILE A 297 -12.58 20.88 5.86
N THR A 298 -11.79 21.29 6.82
CA THR A 298 -11.03 22.53 6.86
C THR A 298 -9.56 22.25 7.06
N TYR A 299 -8.71 23.24 6.81
CA TYR A 299 -7.25 23.06 6.94
C TYR A 299 -6.66 24.10 7.90
N ASN A 300 -5.69 23.63 8.68
CA ASN A 300 -4.83 24.48 9.50
C ASN A 300 -3.43 24.49 8.88
N LEU A 301 -2.91 25.68 8.59
CA LEU A 301 -1.59 25.89 8.00
C LEU A 301 -0.68 26.60 9.01
N VAL A 302 0.54 26.09 9.17
CA VAL A 302 1.59 26.67 9.99
C VAL A 302 2.89 26.74 9.19
N VAL A 303 3.58 27.88 9.24
CA VAL A 303 4.94 28.05 8.74
C VAL A 303 5.84 28.53 9.88
N ALA A 304 6.97 27.89 10.05
CA ALA A 304 7.96 28.21 11.08
C ALA A 304 9.38 28.27 10.46
N ASP A 305 10.34 28.82 11.19
CA ASP A 305 11.77 28.80 10.84
C ASP A 305 12.51 27.63 11.52
N ASP A 306 11.79 26.77 12.26
CA ASP A 306 12.31 25.53 12.82
C ASP A 306 11.35 24.35 12.56
N TYR A 307 11.91 23.14 12.41
CA TYR A 307 11.14 21.92 12.08
C TYR A 307 10.24 21.41 13.21
N ASN A 308 10.46 21.85 14.45
CA ASN A 308 9.61 21.51 15.59
C ASN A 308 8.41 22.48 15.74
N MET A 309 8.29 23.47 14.86
CA MET A 309 7.23 24.50 14.90
C MET A 309 7.20 25.30 16.21
N ASN A 310 8.34 25.52 16.85
CA ASN A 310 8.42 26.32 18.08
C ASN A 310 8.34 27.82 17.80
N HIS A 311 8.84 28.27 16.66
CA HIS A 311 8.82 29.67 16.27
C HIS A 311 7.96 29.88 15.01
N ILE A 312 6.67 30.06 15.24
CA ILE A 312 5.65 30.19 14.18
C ILE A 312 5.70 31.61 13.58
N LEU A 313 5.81 31.70 12.27
CA LEU A 313 5.81 32.94 11.49
C LEU A 313 4.47 33.21 10.82
N ILE A 314 3.79 32.14 10.35
CA ILE A 314 2.48 32.23 9.73
C ILE A 314 1.61 31.13 10.34
N GLU A 315 0.41 31.51 10.79
CA GLU A 315 -0.63 30.57 11.22
C GLU A 315 -1.98 30.95 10.62
N LYS A 316 -2.65 29.96 10.02
CA LYS A 316 -4.02 30.08 9.53
C LYS A 316 -4.83 28.85 9.92
N LYS A 317 -6.02 29.06 10.44
CA LYS A 317 -6.95 27.99 10.84
C LYS A 317 -8.25 28.11 10.09
N GLY A 318 -8.88 26.94 9.84
CA GLY A 318 -10.20 26.84 9.25
C GLY A 318 -10.26 27.26 7.78
N LEU A 319 -9.18 27.07 7.00
CA LEU A 319 -9.20 27.29 5.55
C LEU A 319 -10.14 26.27 4.91
N VAL A 320 -11.06 26.74 4.08
CA VAL A 320 -12.06 25.90 3.42
C VAL A 320 -11.66 25.43 2.01
N VAL A 321 -10.55 25.97 1.51
CA VAL A 321 -9.94 25.61 0.23
C VAL A 321 -8.53 25.10 0.45
N PRO A 322 -8.00 24.20 -0.39
CA PRO A 322 -6.67 23.61 -0.22
C PRO A 322 -5.56 24.53 -0.74
N GLU A 323 -5.67 25.83 -0.44
CA GLU A 323 -4.69 26.83 -0.82
C GLU A 323 -4.72 28.04 0.10
N TYR A 324 -3.62 28.75 0.18
CA TYR A 324 -3.51 30.01 0.92
C TYR A 324 -2.39 30.89 0.36
N THR A 325 -2.67 32.20 0.20
CA THR A 325 -1.64 33.20 -0.11
C THR A 325 -1.37 34.03 1.13
N SER A 326 -0.12 34.03 1.60
CA SER A 326 0.29 34.84 2.75
C SER A 326 0.58 36.27 2.35
N THR A 327 0.07 37.21 3.13
CA THR A 327 0.46 38.61 3.08
C THR A 327 1.75 38.92 3.85
N ILE A 328 2.27 37.94 4.59
CA ILE A 328 3.55 38.04 5.30
C ILE A 328 4.67 37.70 4.33
N HIS A 329 5.61 38.64 4.16
CA HIS A 329 6.80 38.46 3.32
C HIS A 329 7.88 37.74 4.13
N LEU A 330 8.29 36.56 3.68
CA LEU A 330 9.42 35.86 4.26
C LEU A 330 10.73 36.35 3.64
N GLN A 331 11.74 36.52 4.45
CA GLN A 331 13.10 36.83 3.98
C GLN A 331 13.72 35.59 3.31
N PRO A 332 14.79 35.76 2.49
CA PRO A 332 15.55 34.59 2.01
C PRO A 332 16.00 33.73 3.17
N GLY A 333 15.73 32.43 3.06
CA GLY A 333 16.00 31.46 4.17
C GLY A 333 15.27 30.15 4.01
N THR A 334 15.51 29.24 4.96
CA THR A 334 14.86 27.92 5.04
C THR A 334 13.72 27.96 6.03
N TYR A 335 12.59 27.39 5.65
CA TYR A 335 11.33 27.37 6.40
C TYR A 335 10.70 25.99 6.37
N TYR A 336 9.75 25.79 7.26
CA TYR A 336 9.05 24.53 7.46
C TYR A 336 7.54 24.76 7.42
N LEU A 337 6.86 24.01 6.56
CA LEU A 337 5.41 24.07 6.35
C LEU A 337 4.76 22.84 6.93
N LYS A 338 3.70 23.02 7.71
CA LYS A 338 2.81 21.97 8.18
C LYS A 338 1.37 22.33 7.82
N VAL A 339 0.63 21.40 7.22
CA VAL A 339 -0.80 21.51 6.96
C VAL A 339 -1.50 20.32 7.59
N THR A 340 -2.57 20.60 8.33
CA THR A 340 -3.41 19.59 8.98
C THR A 340 -4.83 19.72 8.45
N ALA A 341 -5.41 18.63 7.95
CA ALA A 341 -6.84 18.57 7.64
C ALA A 341 -7.62 18.28 8.91
N VAL A 342 -8.78 18.95 9.09
CA VAL A 342 -9.64 18.80 10.26
C VAL A 342 -11.07 18.63 9.77
N ASP A 343 -11.74 17.55 10.18
CA ASP A 343 -13.14 17.34 9.83
C ASP A 343 -14.11 18.05 10.79
N SER A 344 -15.40 18.01 10.47
CA SER A 344 -16.45 18.67 11.28
C SER A 344 -16.66 18.08 12.69
N GLU A 345 -16.09 16.90 12.98
CA GLU A 345 -16.09 16.28 14.29
C GLU A 345 -14.77 16.50 15.06
N GLY A 346 -13.79 17.15 14.43
CA GLY A 346 -12.51 17.48 15.03
C GLY A 346 -11.44 16.42 14.89
N HIS A 347 -11.63 15.43 14.00
CA HIS A 347 -10.56 14.50 13.67
C HIS A 347 -9.51 15.21 12.83
N GLU A 348 -8.26 15.11 13.24
CA GLU A 348 -7.12 15.75 12.61
C GLU A 348 -6.28 14.74 11.83
N GLN A 349 -5.87 15.11 10.60
CA GLN A 349 -5.00 14.34 9.76
C GLN A 349 -3.83 15.17 9.25
N LEU A 350 -2.61 14.70 9.50
CA LEU A 350 -1.39 15.31 8.96
C LEU A 350 -1.27 15.07 7.45
N ASN A 351 -0.50 15.94 6.81
CA ASN A 351 -0.03 15.73 5.44
C ASN A 351 1.01 14.60 5.37
N MET A 352 1.32 14.14 4.15
CA MET A 352 2.21 13.01 3.88
C MET A 352 3.71 13.37 3.91
N GLU A 353 4.04 14.65 4.08
CA GLU A 353 5.43 15.09 4.04
C GLU A 353 6.20 14.62 5.27
N ARG A 354 7.50 14.42 5.07
CA ARG A 354 8.41 13.98 6.11
C ARG A 354 9.71 14.77 6.02
N TYR A 355 10.07 15.45 7.07
CA TYR A 355 11.39 16.07 7.21
C TYR A 355 12.35 15.11 7.88
N GLU A 356 13.50 14.88 7.24
CA GLU A 356 14.56 14.03 7.75
C GLU A 356 15.80 14.86 8.05
N THR A 357 16.27 14.84 9.30
CA THR A 357 17.59 15.43 9.62
C THR A 357 18.67 14.37 9.44
N MET A 358 19.68 14.64 8.63
CA MET A 358 20.91 13.87 8.62
C MET A 358 21.78 14.31 9.81
N LEU A 359 21.72 13.59 10.91
CA LEU A 359 22.72 13.69 11.97
C LEU A 359 23.86 12.71 11.64
N THR A 360 25.08 13.19 11.59
CA THR A 360 26.26 12.49 11.09
C THR A 360 26.65 11.20 11.82
N ASP A 361 26.06 10.89 12.98
CA ASP A 361 26.43 9.71 13.78
C ASP A 361 25.28 9.03 14.54
N VAL A 362 24.00 9.45 14.32
CA VAL A 362 22.83 8.86 14.98
C VAL A 362 21.71 8.75 13.94
N LYS A 363 20.87 7.70 14.00
CA LYS A 363 19.62 7.61 13.17
C LYS A 363 18.96 8.99 13.11
N GLY A 364 18.82 9.54 11.90
CA GLY A 364 18.26 10.86 11.68
C GLY A 364 16.89 11.01 12.36
N LEU A 365 16.61 12.18 12.90
CA LEU A 365 15.29 12.49 13.44
C LEU A 365 14.32 12.62 12.27
N ASN A 366 13.23 11.88 12.31
CA ASN A 366 12.13 11.98 11.36
C ASN A 366 11.00 12.80 11.98
N VAL A 367 10.60 13.88 11.30
CA VAL A 367 9.44 14.70 11.70
C VAL A 367 8.36 14.59 10.62
N ASN A 368 7.24 13.96 10.99
CA ASN A 368 6.14 13.72 10.06
C ASN A 368 5.25 14.96 9.91
N GLY A 369 4.67 15.11 8.71
CA GLY A 369 3.77 16.21 8.41
C GLY A 369 4.48 17.54 8.19
N VAL A 370 5.80 17.55 7.94
CA VAL A 370 6.61 18.76 7.78
C VAL A 370 7.35 18.76 6.45
N LEU A 371 7.07 19.76 5.62
CA LEU A 371 7.77 20.06 4.38
C LEU A 371 8.80 21.18 4.60
N GLN A 372 10.07 20.89 4.35
CA GLN A 372 11.11 21.93 4.28
C GLN A 372 11.07 22.63 2.92
N PHE A 373 11.14 23.97 2.92
CA PHE A 373 11.24 24.76 1.69
C PHE A 373 12.16 25.97 1.88
N THR A 374 12.65 26.53 0.77
CA THR A 374 13.56 27.67 0.77
C THR A 374 12.93 28.81 -0.02
N ILE A 375 13.08 30.04 0.51
CA ILE A 375 12.77 31.29 -0.18
C ILE A 375 14.10 31.93 -0.60
N GLU A 376 14.20 32.25 -1.89
CA GLU A 376 15.35 32.97 -2.48
C GLU A 376 15.15 34.49 -2.49
#